data_fb7946da33aa151676daa9e14725829d
#
_entry.id   fb7946da33aa151676daa9e14725829d
#
_cell.length_a   1.000
_cell.length_b   1.000
_cell.length_c   1.000
_cell.angle_alpha   90.00
_cell.angle_beta   90.00
_cell.angle_gamma   90.00
#
_symmetry.space_group_name_H-M   'P 1'
#
loop_
_entity.id
_entity.type
_entity.pdbx_description
1 polymer ?
#
loop_
_entity_poly.entity_id
_entity_poly.type
_entity_poly.pdbx_seq_one_letter_code
_entity_poly.pdbx_strand_id
1 'polypeptide(L)'
;KDLVEGNECQTGREKDVAAGAQALAGFHCCVSSCITEIPDFMKNTKNEPAVLYYRHYRELILVKNFVQSRKTRNEFERSFWEQYTHYIAQAKEAVGMLQERKDQGRTRGFCHGDCNQHNMLRTAQGVRLVNYENLFYGEQMVDLANYLRKILEKNSWSTDMGKHILEAYEKQRKLCKEEKQLLHVLLLFPEKFWKVSNHYSNSHKAWVSGRDIEKLNRLIAAEPAREHFLENLFSFL
;
A
#
# COMPACT_ATOMS: atom_id res chain seq x y z
N LYS A 1 19.29 -18.88 8.78
CA LYS A 1 18.05 -18.72 7.97
C LYS A 1 17.70 -20.09 7.42
N ASP A 2 16.54 -20.62 7.79
CA ASP A 2 16.05 -21.85 7.18
C ASP A 2 15.61 -21.51 5.75
N LEU A 3 16.05 -22.33 4.80
CA LEU A 3 15.66 -22.18 3.40
C LEU A 3 14.21 -22.65 3.25
N VAL A 4 13.32 -21.78 2.82
CA VAL A 4 11.95 -22.16 2.46
C VAL A 4 11.90 -22.47 0.97
N GLU A 5 11.73 -23.73 0.62
CA GLU A 5 11.52 -24.14 -0.76
C GLU A 5 10.08 -23.85 -1.20
N GLY A 6 9.93 -23.14 -2.31
CA GLY A 6 8.63 -22.77 -2.85
C GLY A 6 8.73 -21.86 -4.05
N ASN A 7 7.61 -21.65 -4.72
CA ASN A 7 7.50 -20.72 -5.84
C ASN A 7 6.74 -19.46 -5.40
N GLU A 8 7.13 -18.30 -5.94
CA GLU A 8 6.42 -17.05 -5.70
C GLU A 8 4.93 -17.15 -6.07
N CYS A 9 4.07 -16.53 -5.29
CA CYS A 9 2.66 -16.40 -5.60
C CYS A 9 2.45 -15.55 -6.85
N GLN A 10 1.64 -16.03 -7.78
CA GLN A 10 1.33 -15.32 -9.02
C GLN A 10 0.19 -14.33 -8.80
N THR A 11 0.46 -13.05 -9.06
CA THR A 11 -0.50 -11.96 -8.81
C THR A 11 -1.77 -12.04 -9.67
N GLY A 12 -1.73 -12.69 -10.84
CA GLY A 12 -2.88 -12.91 -11.72
C GLY A 12 -3.69 -14.18 -11.42
N ARG A 13 -3.28 -15.00 -10.42
CA ARG A 13 -4.00 -16.22 -10.05
C ARG A 13 -4.77 -16.00 -8.76
N GLU A 14 -6.10 -15.98 -8.84
CA GLU A 14 -6.98 -15.78 -7.69
C GLU A 14 -6.67 -16.72 -6.51
N LYS A 15 -6.40 -18.01 -6.78
CA LYS A 15 -6.03 -18.97 -5.74
C LYS A 15 -4.75 -18.60 -4.99
N ASP A 16 -3.72 -18.14 -5.70
CA ASP A 16 -2.45 -17.73 -5.08
C ASP A 16 -2.64 -16.45 -4.27
N VAL A 17 -3.40 -15.50 -4.80
CA VAL A 17 -3.69 -14.21 -4.16
C VAL A 17 -4.54 -14.41 -2.90
N ALA A 18 -5.58 -15.25 -2.97
CA ALA A 18 -6.41 -15.59 -1.80
C ALA A 18 -5.59 -16.33 -0.72
N ALA A 19 -4.75 -17.30 -1.12
CA ALA A 19 -3.89 -18.01 -0.18
C ALA A 19 -2.86 -17.10 0.48
N GLY A 20 -2.32 -16.12 -0.25
CA GLY A 20 -1.45 -15.06 0.30
C GLY A 20 -2.15 -14.20 1.34
N ALA A 21 -3.40 -13.79 1.07
CA ALA A 21 -4.22 -13.04 2.02
C ALA A 21 -4.52 -13.84 3.30
N GLN A 22 -4.83 -15.15 3.17
CA GLN A 22 -5.03 -16.03 4.32
C GLN A 22 -3.74 -16.21 5.13
N ALA A 23 -2.59 -16.37 4.47
CA ALA A 23 -1.30 -16.48 5.15
C ALA A 23 -0.96 -15.18 5.92
N LEU A 24 -1.24 -14.01 5.33
CA LEU A 24 -1.07 -12.72 5.99
C LEU A 24 -1.98 -12.58 7.22
N ALA A 25 -3.26 -12.94 7.09
CA ALA A 25 -4.20 -12.93 8.20
C ALA A 25 -3.77 -13.90 9.33
N GLY A 26 -3.32 -15.10 8.98
CA GLY A 26 -2.77 -16.08 9.91
C GLY A 26 -1.53 -15.54 10.65
N PHE A 27 -0.63 -14.87 9.95
CA PHE A 27 0.51 -14.19 10.56
C PHE A 27 0.07 -13.14 11.57
N HIS A 28 -0.86 -12.25 11.21
CA HIS A 28 -1.39 -11.23 12.11
C HIS A 28 -2.03 -11.81 13.38
N CYS A 29 -2.76 -12.92 13.25
CA CYS A 29 -3.34 -13.61 14.41
C CYS A 29 -2.29 -14.29 15.28
N CYS A 30 -1.39 -15.06 14.67
CA CYS A 30 -0.38 -15.85 15.37
C CYS A 30 0.57 -14.96 16.20
N VAL A 31 1.09 -13.91 15.58
CA VAL A 31 2.07 -13.03 16.23
C VAL A 31 1.42 -12.26 17.38
N SER A 32 0.15 -11.86 17.24
CA SER A 32 -0.58 -11.18 18.31
C SER A 32 -0.83 -12.07 19.52
N SER A 33 -0.89 -13.40 19.34
CA SER A 33 -1.10 -14.36 20.43
C SER A 33 0.20 -14.86 21.09
N CYS A 34 1.33 -14.81 20.36
CA CYS A 34 2.60 -15.40 20.81
C CYS A 34 3.55 -14.40 21.49
N ILE A 35 3.38 -13.09 21.25
CA ILE A 35 4.30 -12.06 21.76
C ILE A 35 3.58 -11.20 22.77
N THR A 36 3.96 -11.34 24.06
CA THR A 36 3.40 -10.60 25.19
C THR A 36 4.12 -9.28 25.47
N GLU A 37 5.39 -9.19 25.12
CA GLU A 37 6.20 -7.98 25.29
C GLU A 37 6.74 -7.48 23.97
N ILE A 38 6.53 -6.19 23.69
CA ILE A 38 6.99 -5.54 22.48
C ILE A 38 8.34 -4.90 22.77
N PRO A 39 9.44 -5.33 22.09
CA PRO A 39 10.73 -4.70 22.25
C PRO A 39 10.69 -3.22 21.89
N ASP A 40 11.38 -2.37 22.65
CA ASP A 40 11.32 -0.91 22.46
C ASP A 40 11.79 -0.44 21.08
N PHE A 41 12.77 -1.14 20.48
CA PHE A 41 13.24 -0.85 19.11
C PHE A 41 12.17 -1.08 18.03
N MET A 42 11.13 -1.88 18.31
CA MET A 42 10.01 -2.12 17.41
C MET A 42 8.86 -1.12 17.59
N LYS A 43 8.83 -0.36 18.68
CA LYS A 43 7.84 0.69 18.93
C LYS A 43 8.12 1.96 18.13
N ASN A 44 8.52 1.81 16.86
CA ASN A 44 8.97 2.93 16.03
C ASN A 44 7.78 3.67 15.41
N THR A 45 7.56 4.89 15.84
CA THR A 45 6.50 5.78 15.33
C THR A 45 6.71 6.28 13.88
N LYS A 46 7.92 6.09 13.32
CA LYS A 46 8.21 6.52 11.94
C LYS A 46 7.36 5.81 10.88
N ASN A 47 6.85 4.63 11.20
CA ASN A 47 5.97 3.84 10.33
C ASN A 47 4.48 4.08 10.61
N GLU A 48 4.15 5.02 11.51
CA GLU A 48 2.76 5.41 11.73
C GLU A 48 2.16 6.04 10.47
N PRO A 49 1.02 5.55 9.98
CA PRO A 49 0.43 6.03 8.72
C PRO A 49 0.23 7.55 8.70
N ALA A 50 -0.22 8.15 9.79
CA ALA A 50 -0.44 9.60 9.89
C ALA A 50 0.87 10.39 9.66
N VAL A 51 1.97 9.94 10.27
CA VAL A 51 3.29 10.59 10.14
C VAL A 51 3.84 10.38 8.74
N LEU A 52 3.77 9.13 8.25
CA LEU A 52 4.32 8.74 6.95
C LEU A 52 3.59 9.47 5.80
N TYR A 53 2.26 9.43 5.78
CA TYR A 53 1.46 10.02 4.71
C TYR A 53 1.47 11.54 4.74
N TYR A 54 1.55 12.16 5.92
CA TYR A 54 1.79 13.61 6.02
C TYR A 54 3.13 14.00 5.40
N ARG A 55 4.19 13.23 5.62
CA ARG A 55 5.50 13.46 4.97
C ARG A 55 5.39 13.33 3.46
N HIS A 56 4.77 12.26 2.94
CA HIS A 56 4.58 12.04 1.50
C HIS A 56 3.73 13.14 0.85
N TYR A 57 2.68 13.61 1.55
CA TYR A 57 1.89 14.76 1.12
C TYR A 57 2.75 16.03 0.98
N ARG A 58 3.62 16.31 1.96
CA ARG A 58 4.54 17.44 1.91
C ARG A 58 5.55 17.29 0.76
N GLU A 59 6.04 16.11 0.50
CA GLU A 59 6.93 15.81 -0.63
C GLU A 59 6.22 16.03 -1.98
N LEU A 60 4.94 15.70 -2.13
CA LEU A 60 4.16 16.03 -3.34
C LEU A 60 4.06 17.55 -3.57
N ILE A 61 3.92 18.34 -2.50
CA ILE A 61 3.94 19.80 -2.60
C ILE A 61 5.31 20.29 -3.07
N LEU A 62 6.40 19.70 -2.60
CA LEU A 62 7.75 20.06 -3.04
C LEU A 62 7.96 19.72 -4.52
N VAL A 63 7.50 18.55 -4.98
CA VAL A 63 7.53 18.20 -6.41
C VAL A 63 6.74 19.20 -7.25
N LYS A 64 5.56 19.60 -6.81
CA LYS A 64 4.75 20.64 -7.49
C LYS A 64 5.50 21.96 -7.60
N ASN A 65 6.15 22.42 -6.53
CA ASN A 65 6.91 23.67 -6.54
C ASN A 65 8.10 23.58 -7.49
N PHE A 66 8.79 22.43 -7.53
CA PHE A 66 9.85 22.14 -8.49
C PHE A 66 9.34 22.24 -9.94
N VAL A 67 8.25 21.54 -10.28
CA VAL A 67 7.66 21.58 -11.63
C VAL A 67 7.17 22.98 -12.01
N GLN A 68 6.63 23.72 -11.04
CA GLN A 68 6.16 25.10 -11.24
C GLN A 68 7.31 26.08 -11.56
N SER A 69 8.48 25.88 -10.98
CA SER A 69 9.66 26.73 -11.22
C SER A 69 10.32 26.54 -12.60
N ARG A 70 9.94 25.47 -13.32
CA ARG A 70 10.53 25.17 -14.64
C ARG A 70 10.02 26.13 -15.70
N LYS A 71 10.94 26.73 -16.46
CA LYS A 71 10.61 27.62 -17.60
C LYS A 71 9.89 26.86 -18.72
N THR A 72 10.36 25.65 -19.00
CA THR A 72 9.74 24.72 -19.96
C THR A 72 9.53 23.39 -19.28
N ARG A 73 8.35 22.82 -19.43
CA ARG A 73 7.99 21.50 -18.87
C ARG A 73 8.20 20.42 -19.91
N ASN A 74 8.90 19.37 -19.52
CA ASN A 74 8.97 18.13 -20.31
C ASN A 74 7.66 17.35 -20.25
N GLU A 75 7.59 16.20 -20.93
CA GLU A 75 6.38 15.38 -21.01
C GLU A 75 5.90 14.89 -19.63
N PHE A 76 6.81 14.38 -18.79
CA PHE A 76 6.48 13.95 -17.42
C PHE A 76 5.90 15.11 -16.61
N GLU A 77 6.56 16.28 -16.64
CA GLU A 77 6.15 17.47 -15.88
C GLU A 77 4.79 18.00 -16.33
N ARG A 78 4.45 17.89 -17.64
CA ARG A 78 3.11 18.24 -18.15
C ARG A 78 2.06 17.27 -17.63
N SER A 79 2.26 15.95 -17.79
CA SER A 79 1.33 14.94 -17.29
C SER A 79 1.14 15.03 -15.76
N PHE A 80 2.24 15.24 -15.02
CA PHE A 80 2.16 15.47 -13.57
C PHE A 80 1.32 16.70 -13.23
N TRP A 81 1.55 17.83 -13.93
CA TRP A 81 0.86 19.09 -13.66
C TRP A 81 -0.65 18.99 -13.91
N GLU A 82 -1.05 18.35 -14.99
CA GLU A 82 -2.46 18.12 -15.33
C GLU A 82 -3.20 17.30 -14.26
N GLN A 83 -2.52 16.34 -13.66
CA GLN A 83 -3.09 15.42 -12.69
C GLN A 83 -2.91 15.85 -11.23
N TYR A 84 -2.01 16.79 -10.96
CA TYR A 84 -1.63 17.18 -9.61
C TYR A 84 -2.81 17.54 -8.72
N THR A 85 -3.75 18.36 -9.22
CA THR A 85 -4.90 18.84 -8.42
C THR A 85 -5.77 17.69 -7.93
N HIS A 86 -5.98 16.68 -8.78
CA HIS A 86 -6.73 15.48 -8.44
C HIS A 86 -6.04 14.67 -7.32
N TYR A 87 -4.79 14.28 -7.55
CA TYR A 87 -4.07 13.43 -6.58
C TYR A 87 -3.73 14.15 -5.27
N ILE A 88 -3.47 15.45 -5.29
CA ILE A 88 -3.19 16.19 -4.04
C ILE A 88 -4.45 16.34 -3.19
N ALA A 89 -5.64 16.40 -3.79
CA ALA A 89 -6.90 16.41 -3.07
C ALA A 89 -7.11 15.09 -2.32
N GLN A 90 -6.91 13.94 -2.97
CA GLN A 90 -6.98 12.62 -2.35
C GLN A 90 -5.94 12.47 -1.22
N ALA A 91 -4.68 12.92 -1.47
CA ALA A 91 -3.63 12.87 -0.45
C ALA A 91 -3.98 13.73 0.78
N LYS A 92 -4.53 14.93 0.57
CA LYS A 92 -4.95 15.83 1.65
C LYS A 92 -6.10 15.23 2.46
N GLU A 93 -7.09 14.65 1.78
CA GLU A 93 -8.23 13.99 2.42
C GLU A 93 -7.76 12.82 3.28
N ALA A 94 -6.95 11.91 2.72
CA ALA A 94 -6.42 10.77 3.46
C ALA A 94 -5.60 11.20 4.69
N VAL A 95 -4.76 12.24 4.56
CA VAL A 95 -4.00 12.78 5.68
C VAL A 95 -4.93 13.38 6.75
N GLY A 96 -5.97 14.13 6.35
CA GLY A 96 -6.96 14.69 7.28
C GLY A 96 -7.64 13.58 8.08
N MET A 97 -8.15 12.56 7.40
CA MET A 97 -8.79 11.40 8.04
C MET A 97 -7.85 10.67 9.01
N LEU A 98 -6.56 10.51 8.67
CA LEU A 98 -5.57 9.89 9.55
C LEU A 98 -5.26 10.74 10.80
N GLN A 99 -5.24 12.07 10.67
CA GLN A 99 -4.98 12.99 11.79
C GLN A 99 -6.17 13.08 12.76
N GLU A 100 -7.39 12.98 12.24
CA GLU A 100 -8.62 12.99 13.04
C GLU A 100 -8.88 11.65 13.73
N ARG A 101 -8.24 10.58 13.27
CA ARG A 101 -8.43 9.23 13.83
C ARG A 101 -7.87 9.16 15.24
N LYS A 102 -8.75 8.80 16.20
CA LYS A 102 -8.33 8.49 17.57
C LYS A 102 -7.68 7.12 17.58
N ASP A 103 -6.46 7.03 18.10
CA ASP A 103 -5.79 5.75 18.33
C ASP A 103 -6.57 4.97 19.41
N GLN A 104 -7.16 3.85 19.02
CA GLN A 104 -7.90 2.98 19.93
C GLN A 104 -7.09 1.78 20.40
N GLY A 105 -5.83 1.66 19.97
CA GLY A 105 -4.90 0.58 20.37
C GLY A 105 -5.29 -0.84 19.91
N ARG A 106 -6.53 -1.04 19.46
CA ARG A 106 -7.09 -2.36 19.14
C ARG A 106 -6.65 -2.90 17.77
N THR A 107 -6.13 -2.06 16.91
CA THR A 107 -5.78 -2.37 15.52
C THR A 107 -4.28 -2.60 15.32
N ARG A 108 -3.52 -2.51 16.42
CA ARG A 108 -2.05 -2.61 16.40
C ARG A 108 -1.59 -4.04 16.67
N GLY A 109 -0.53 -4.41 15.97
CA GLY A 109 0.12 -5.70 16.09
C GLY A 109 1.43 -5.71 15.34
N PHE A 110 2.03 -6.89 15.23
CA PHE A 110 3.21 -7.03 14.38
C PHE A 110 2.81 -7.02 12.91
N CYS A 111 3.54 -6.23 12.16
CA CYS A 111 3.42 -6.08 10.71
C CYS A 111 4.65 -6.68 10.05
N HIS A 112 4.47 -7.37 8.92
CA HIS A 112 5.56 -7.90 8.11
C HIS A 112 6.40 -6.79 7.48
N GLY A 113 5.76 -5.68 7.11
CA GLY A 113 6.40 -4.47 6.59
C GLY A 113 6.77 -4.50 5.10
N ASP A 114 6.73 -5.67 4.45
CA ASP A 114 6.94 -5.79 3.01
C ASP A 114 6.08 -6.89 2.37
N CYS A 115 4.75 -6.77 2.54
CA CYS A 115 3.80 -7.71 1.96
C CYS A 115 3.68 -7.55 0.45
N ASN A 116 4.28 -8.50 -0.27
CA ASN A 116 4.21 -8.59 -1.72
C ASN A 116 4.39 -10.05 -2.18
N GLN A 117 4.15 -10.33 -3.47
CA GLN A 117 4.22 -11.68 -4.03
C GLN A 117 5.62 -12.35 -3.91
N HIS A 118 6.70 -11.57 -3.85
CA HIS A 118 8.07 -12.11 -3.74
C HIS A 118 8.35 -12.62 -2.32
N ASN A 119 7.63 -12.11 -1.34
CA ASN A 119 7.72 -12.50 0.06
C ASN A 119 6.63 -13.50 0.48
N MET A 120 5.90 -14.05 -0.50
CA MET A 120 4.86 -15.06 -0.31
C MET A 120 5.16 -16.28 -1.18
N LEU A 121 5.68 -17.33 -0.56
CA LEU A 121 6.09 -18.55 -1.25
C LEU A 121 5.02 -19.62 -1.12
N ARG A 122 4.58 -20.16 -2.24
CA ARG A 122 3.72 -21.33 -2.30
C ARG A 122 4.57 -22.58 -2.11
N THR A 123 4.32 -23.26 -1.02
CA THR A 123 4.96 -24.54 -0.63
C THR A 123 3.96 -25.69 -0.71
N ALA A 124 4.42 -26.91 -0.45
CA ALA A 124 3.54 -28.10 -0.33
C ALA A 124 2.53 -27.97 0.82
N GLN A 125 2.83 -27.18 1.87
CA GLN A 125 1.98 -26.98 3.05
C GLN A 125 1.13 -25.70 2.98
N GLY A 126 1.10 -25.00 1.84
CA GLY A 126 0.40 -23.74 1.65
C GLY A 126 1.33 -22.55 1.43
N VAL A 127 0.80 -21.34 1.55
CA VAL A 127 1.61 -20.12 1.39
C VAL A 127 2.31 -19.77 2.69
N ARG A 128 3.61 -19.46 2.59
CA ARG A 128 4.44 -18.99 3.70
C ARG A 128 4.97 -17.59 3.41
N LEU A 129 4.95 -16.73 4.41
CA LEU A 129 5.65 -15.45 4.38
C LEU A 129 7.14 -15.67 4.69
N VAL A 130 7.99 -14.90 4.02
CA VAL A 130 9.45 -14.92 4.17
C VAL A 130 10.00 -13.50 4.19
N ASN A 131 11.27 -13.32 4.57
CA ASN A 131 11.97 -12.03 4.61
C ASN A 131 11.37 -11.02 5.60
N TYR A 132 11.43 -11.36 6.89
CA TYR A 132 10.91 -10.54 8.01
C TYR A 132 11.84 -9.38 8.41
N GLU A 133 12.71 -8.91 7.52
CA GLU A 133 13.72 -7.87 7.81
C GLU A 133 13.08 -6.50 8.09
N ASN A 134 11.84 -6.29 7.61
CA ASN A 134 11.07 -5.06 7.80
C ASN A 134 9.99 -5.19 8.89
N LEU A 135 10.10 -6.22 9.75
CA LEU A 135 9.14 -6.44 10.83
C LEU A 135 9.08 -5.22 11.75
N PHE A 136 7.88 -4.76 12.06
CA PHE A 136 7.66 -3.67 13.00
C PHE A 136 6.35 -3.87 13.76
N TYR A 137 6.17 -3.14 14.86
CA TYR A 137 4.91 -3.09 15.59
C TYR A 137 4.13 -1.83 15.21
N GLY A 138 2.93 -2.00 14.69
CA GLY A 138 2.09 -0.89 14.21
C GLY A 138 0.71 -1.32 13.76
N GLU A 139 0.11 -0.53 12.89
CA GLU A 139 -1.20 -0.82 12.31
C GLU A 139 -1.13 -1.95 11.28
N GLN A 140 -1.70 -3.12 11.60
CA GLN A 140 -1.67 -4.29 10.71
C GLN A 140 -2.35 -4.06 9.36
N MET A 141 -3.27 -3.08 9.29
CA MET A 141 -3.91 -2.69 8.03
C MET A 141 -2.94 -2.11 7.01
N VAL A 142 -1.77 -1.64 7.43
CA VAL A 142 -0.69 -1.21 6.51
C VAL A 142 -0.22 -2.38 5.63
N ASP A 143 -0.06 -3.56 6.20
CA ASP A 143 0.32 -4.76 5.46
C ASP A 143 -0.77 -5.19 4.48
N LEU A 144 -2.02 -5.22 4.92
CA LEU A 144 -3.15 -5.58 4.06
C LEU A 144 -3.34 -4.55 2.93
N ALA A 145 -3.25 -3.25 3.23
CA ALA A 145 -3.32 -2.20 2.22
C ALA A 145 -2.19 -2.31 1.18
N ASN A 146 -0.96 -2.58 1.63
CA ASN A 146 0.18 -2.78 0.74
C ASN A 146 0.01 -4.03 -0.14
N TYR A 147 -0.49 -5.12 0.42
CA TYR A 147 -0.77 -6.34 -0.32
C TYR A 147 -1.84 -6.11 -1.39
N LEU A 148 -3.00 -5.58 -0.99
CA LEU A 148 -4.10 -5.22 -1.90
C LEU A 148 -3.61 -4.32 -3.03
N ARG A 149 -2.99 -3.20 -2.70
CA ARG A 149 -2.52 -2.23 -3.69
C ARG A 149 -1.56 -2.86 -4.70
N LYS A 150 -0.55 -3.62 -4.24
CA LYS A 150 0.44 -4.26 -5.13
C LYS A 150 -0.18 -5.30 -6.08
N ILE A 151 -1.21 -6.00 -5.64
CA ILE A 151 -1.96 -6.95 -6.48
C ILE A 151 -2.87 -6.19 -7.46
N LEU A 152 -3.65 -5.23 -6.96
CA LEU A 152 -4.62 -4.49 -7.75
C LEU A 152 -3.95 -3.63 -8.83
N GLU A 153 -2.80 -3.00 -8.55
CA GLU A 153 -1.98 -2.28 -9.55
C GLU A 153 -1.58 -3.18 -10.75
N LYS A 154 -1.43 -4.47 -10.55
CA LYS A 154 -1.08 -5.44 -11.60
C LYS A 154 -2.31 -6.07 -12.29
N ASN A 155 -3.49 -5.91 -11.71
CA ASN A 155 -4.74 -6.47 -12.18
C ASN A 155 -5.77 -5.37 -12.48
N SER A 156 -5.31 -4.21 -12.96
CA SER A 156 -6.14 -3.08 -13.41
C SER A 156 -7.21 -2.67 -12.39
N TRP A 157 -6.91 -2.75 -11.09
CA TRP A 157 -7.82 -2.46 -9.98
C TRP A 157 -9.14 -3.24 -10.03
N SER A 158 -9.07 -4.51 -10.44
CA SER A 158 -10.24 -5.41 -10.50
C SER A 158 -10.94 -5.48 -9.16
N THR A 159 -12.22 -5.10 -9.15
CA THR A 159 -13.09 -5.13 -7.99
C THR A 159 -13.28 -6.57 -7.47
N ASP A 160 -13.46 -7.52 -8.37
CA ASP A 160 -13.60 -8.94 -7.99
C ASP A 160 -12.34 -9.48 -7.33
N MET A 161 -11.17 -9.15 -7.88
CA MET A 161 -9.89 -9.54 -7.27
C MET A 161 -9.74 -8.97 -5.85
N GLY A 162 -10.07 -7.69 -5.67
CA GLY A 162 -10.04 -7.04 -4.36
C GLY A 162 -11.00 -7.69 -3.35
N LYS A 163 -12.21 -8.00 -3.79
CA LYS A 163 -13.21 -8.71 -2.99
C LYS A 163 -12.68 -10.08 -2.56
N HIS A 164 -12.14 -10.88 -3.48
CA HIS A 164 -11.56 -12.19 -3.17
C HIS A 164 -10.43 -12.12 -2.14
N ILE A 165 -9.57 -11.09 -2.21
CA ILE A 165 -8.51 -10.87 -1.23
C ILE A 165 -9.10 -10.61 0.16
N LEU A 166 -10.08 -9.70 0.25
CA LEU A 166 -10.69 -9.30 1.52
C LEU A 166 -11.47 -10.45 2.14
N GLU A 167 -12.27 -11.17 1.37
CA GLU A 167 -12.99 -12.36 1.83
C GLU A 167 -12.02 -13.45 2.32
N ALA A 168 -10.90 -13.66 1.61
CA ALA A 168 -9.89 -14.64 2.00
C ALA A 168 -9.19 -14.23 3.31
N TYR A 169 -8.88 -12.97 3.50
CA TYR A 169 -8.32 -12.43 4.74
C TYR A 169 -9.31 -12.59 5.89
N GLU A 170 -10.57 -12.19 5.69
CA GLU A 170 -11.61 -12.24 6.73
C GLU A 170 -12.05 -13.66 7.12
N LYS A 171 -11.74 -14.69 6.33
CA LYS A 171 -11.91 -16.09 6.75
C LYS A 171 -11.06 -16.48 7.96
N GLN A 172 -9.88 -15.84 8.09
CA GLN A 172 -8.96 -16.10 9.19
C GLN A 172 -9.05 -15.03 10.29
N ARG A 173 -9.24 -13.76 9.90
CA ARG A 173 -9.23 -12.61 10.80
C ARG A 173 -10.28 -11.59 10.36
N LYS A 174 -11.34 -11.49 11.14
CA LYS A 174 -12.40 -10.48 10.90
C LYS A 174 -11.88 -9.07 11.13
N LEU A 175 -12.28 -8.16 10.26
CA LEU A 175 -11.97 -6.74 10.36
C LEU A 175 -13.04 -6.01 11.17
N CYS A 176 -12.62 -5.23 12.16
CA CYS A 176 -13.53 -4.31 12.85
C CYS A 176 -13.80 -3.05 12.00
N LYS A 177 -14.77 -2.25 12.41
CA LYS A 177 -15.17 -1.03 11.70
C LYS A 177 -14.00 -0.05 11.51
N GLU A 178 -13.21 0.11 12.55
CA GLU A 178 -12.05 1.02 12.59
C GLU A 178 -10.94 0.56 11.62
N GLU A 179 -10.73 -0.76 11.51
CA GLU A 179 -9.78 -1.34 10.55
C GLU A 179 -10.25 -1.17 9.10
N LYS A 180 -11.54 -1.35 8.84
CA LYS A 180 -12.13 -1.12 7.52
C LYS A 180 -11.98 0.33 7.08
N GLN A 181 -12.23 1.27 8.00
CA GLN A 181 -12.03 2.70 7.77
C GLN A 181 -10.56 3.02 7.51
N LEU A 182 -9.64 2.47 8.33
CA LEU A 182 -8.21 2.68 8.12
C LEU A 182 -7.75 2.12 6.78
N LEU A 183 -8.20 0.91 6.42
CA LEU A 183 -7.86 0.28 5.14
C LEU A 183 -8.28 1.18 3.96
N HIS A 184 -9.50 1.74 4.00
CA HIS A 184 -9.97 2.68 2.99
C HIS A 184 -9.04 3.89 2.88
N VAL A 185 -8.71 4.53 4.00
CA VAL A 185 -7.85 5.73 4.01
C VAL A 185 -6.44 5.41 3.49
N LEU A 186 -5.89 4.24 3.84
CA LEU A 186 -4.59 3.80 3.35
C LEU A 186 -4.58 3.57 1.83
N LEU A 187 -5.70 3.11 1.26
CA LEU A 187 -5.85 2.91 -0.19
C LEU A 187 -6.25 4.19 -0.93
N LEU A 188 -6.91 5.14 -0.24
CA LEU A 188 -7.24 6.46 -0.78
C LEU A 188 -5.98 7.30 -1.03
N PHE A 189 -4.97 7.21 -0.17
CA PHE A 189 -3.72 7.92 -0.39
C PHE A 189 -3.06 7.46 -1.70
N PRO A 190 -2.69 8.38 -2.63
CA PRO A 190 -2.17 8.03 -3.95
C PRO A 190 -0.67 7.67 -3.89
N GLU A 191 -0.34 6.60 -3.19
CA GLU A 191 1.03 6.15 -2.87
C GLU A 191 1.89 5.97 -4.13
N LYS A 192 1.31 5.45 -5.22
CA LYS A 192 2.05 5.24 -6.46
C LYS A 192 2.37 6.55 -7.17
N PHE A 193 1.43 7.49 -7.18
CA PHE A 193 1.65 8.82 -7.75
C PHE A 193 2.75 9.55 -6.98
N TRP A 194 2.70 9.51 -5.64
CA TRP A 194 3.77 10.04 -4.81
C TRP A 194 5.12 9.38 -5.14
N LYS A 195 5.20 8.05 -5.17
CA LYS A 195 6.46 7.34 -5.45
C LYS A 195 7.09 7.73 -6.78
N VAL A 196 6.29 7.73 -7.84
CA VAL A 196 6.76 8.06 -9.20
C VAL A 196 7.21 9.52 -9.28
N SER A 197 6.43 10.44 -8.70
CA SER A 197 6.71 11.86 -8.70
C SER A 197 7.93 12.24 -7.86
N ASN A 198 8.04 11.65 -6.66
CA ASN A 198 9.18 11.89 -5.77
C ASN A 198 10.47 11.29 -6.34
N HIS A 199 10.40 10.10 -6.94
CA HIS A 199 11.54 9.51 -7.65
C HIS A 199 12.02 10.40 -8.79
N TYR A 200 11.11 10.92 -9.59
CA TYR A 200 11.42 11.84 -10.68
C TYR A 200 12.13 13.10 -10.16
N SER A 201 11.58 13.76 -9.16
CA SER A 201 12.12 14.99 -8.58
C SER A 201 13.50 14.81 -7.95
N ASN A 202 13.77 13.63 -7.36
CA ASN A 202 15.04 13.32 -6.71
C ASN A 202 16.08 12.69 -7.65
N SER A 203 15.68 12.36 -8.90
CA SER A 203 16.62 11.86 -9.88
C SER A 203 17.42 13.03 -10.47
N HIS A 204 18.74 13.09 -10.17
CA HIS A 204 19.65 14.10 -10.73
C HIS A 204 20.00 13.88 -12.22
N LYS A 205 19.12 13.23 -12.99
CA LYS A 205 19.35 12.92 -14.39
C LYS A 205 19.02 14.13 -15.27
N ALA A 206 19.90 14.43 -16.21
CA ALA A 206 19.71 15.50 -17.19
C ALA A 206 18.52 15.25 -18.16
N TRP A 207 18.05 14.00 -18.27
CA TRP A 207 16.93 13.62 -19.15
C TRP A 207 15.88 12.82 -18.38
N VAL A 208 14.64 12.92 -18.84
CA VAL A 208 13.52 12.11 -18.35
C VAL A 208 13.67 10.70 -18.89
N SER A 209 13.60 9.71 -18.01
CA SER A 209 13.53 8.31 -18.43
C SER A 209 12.17 8.03 -19.07
N GLY A 210 12.14 7.48 -20.29
CA GLY A 210 10.89 7.01 -20.91
C GLY A 210 10.09 6.05 -20.00
N ARG A 211 10.80 5.27 -19.16
CA ARG A 211 10.17 4.40 -18.17
C ARG A 211 9.38 5.16 -17.09
N ASP A 212 9.81 6.36 -16.70
CA ASP A 212 9.10 7.14 -15.67
C ASP A 212 7.84 7.78 -16.26
N ILE A 213 7.90 8.23 -17.52
CA ILE A 213 6.73 8.69 -18.27
C ILE A 213 5.71 7.56 -18.43
N GLU A 214 6.14 6.38 -18.88
CA GLU A 214 5.26 5.22 -19.01
C GLU A 214 4.61 4.80 -17.68
N LYS A 215 5.36 4.85 -16.57
CA LYS A 215 4.81 4.54 -15.24
C LYS A 215 3.72 5.53 -14.84
N LEU A 216 3.95 6.82 -15.07
CA LEU A 216 2.98 7.87 -14.77
C LEU A 216 1.74 7.71 -15.64
N ASN A 217 1.90 7.51 -16.96
CA ASN A 217 0.78 7.35 -17.89
C ASN A 217 -0.07 6.11 -17.58
N ARG A 218 0.57 4.97 -17.24
CA ARG A 218 -0.16 3.76 -16.79
C ARG A 218 -0.95 4.00 -15.51
N LEU A 219 -0.39 4.75 -14.57
CA LEU A 219 -1.06 5.09 -13.33
C LEU A 219 -2.28 5.97 -13.58
N ILE A 220 -2.14 7.00 -14.42
CA ILE A 220 -3.25 7.89 -14.82
C ILE A 220 -4.35 7.10 -15.52
N ALA A 221 -4.00 6.22 -16.44
CA ALA A 221 -4.96 5.39 -17.14
C ALA A 221 -5.71 4.40 -16.22
N ALA A 222 -5.10 3.98 -15.11
CA ALA A 222 -5.71 3.08 -14.14
C ALA A 222 -6.55 3.79 -13.07
N GLU A 223 -6.47 5.13 -12.97
CA GLU A 223 -7.12 5.89 -11.89
C GLU A 223 -8.64 5.73 -11.85
N PRO A 224 -9.39 5.75 -12.97
CA PRO A 224 -10.84 5.55 -12.92
C PRO A 224 -11.24 4.19 -12.32
N ALA A 225 -10.47 3.14 -12.62
CA ALA A 225 -10.72 1.81 -12.05
C ALA A 225 -10.37 1.77 -10.54
N ARG A 226 -9.33 2.51 -10.12
CA ARG A 226 -8.97 2.64 -8.71
C ARG A 226 -10.07 3.39 -7.93
N GLU A 227 -10.59 4.49 -8.46
CA GLU A 227 -11.69 5.23 -7.84
C GLU A 227 -12.93 4.35 -7.71
N HIS A 228 -13.32 3.67 -8.79
CA HIS A 228 -14.45 2.74 -8.75
C HIS A 228 -14.25 1.63 -7.70
N PHE A 229 -13.04 1.10 -7.56
CA PHE A 229 -12.73 0.13 -6.50
C PHE A 229 -12.92 0.74 -5.10
N LEU A 230 -12.42 1.96 -4.86
CA LEU A 230 -12.53 2.63 -3.56
C LEU A 230 -13.98 2.95 -3.18
N GLU A 231 -14.80 3.39 -4.14
CA GLU A 231 -16.23 3.66 -3.93
C GLU A 231 -16.99 2.39 -3.50
N ASN A 232 -16.60 1.24 -4.03
CA ASN A 232 -17.25 -0.04 -3.74
C ASN A 232 -16.60 -0.80 -2.57
N LEU A 233 -15.47 -0.35 -2.03
CA LEU A 233 -14.70 -1.08 -1.02
C LEU A 233 -15.55 -1.46 0.20
N PHE A 234 -16.37 -0.55 0.71
CA PHE A 234 -17.22 -0.81 1.88
C PHE A 234 -18.36 -1.79 1.61
N SER A 235 -18.75 -2.00 0.36
CA SER A 235 -19.76 -3.01 0.00
C SER A 235 -19.21 -4.45 0.08
N PHE A 236 -17.88 -4.61 0.11
CA PHE A 236 -17.20 -5.92 0.23
C PHE A 236 -16.81 -6.23 1.67
N LEU A 237 -16.77 -5.23 2.52
CA LEU A 237 -16.37 -5.29 3.92
C LEU A 237 -17.59 -5.27 4.85
#